data_ef77915925782b35622717396d1389b7
#
_entry.id   ef77915925782b35622717396d1389b7
#
_cell.length_a   1.000
_cell.length_b   1.000
_cell.length_c   1.000
_cell.angle_alpha   90.00
_cell.angle_beta   90.00
_cell.angle_gamma   90.00
#
_symmetry.space_group_name_H-M   'P 1'
#
loop_
_entity.id
_entity.type
_entity.pdbx_description
1 polymer ?
#
loop_
_entity_poly.entity_id
_entity_poly.type
_entity_poly.pdbx_seq_one_letter_code
_entity_poly.pdbx_strand_id
1 'polypeptide(L)'
;MAGPAFRAAAVRVRTPATSANLGPGFDALGLALGLYDDVVVRVADSGLHIDIAGEGSETLPRDERHLLVRSLRTAFDLLGGQPRGLEIVCANRIPHGRGLGSSSAAICAGIVAARAVTIGGEARLDDAALLALATEIEGHPDNVAACLLGGFTLSWMETGVARAIRMDPDDSIVPVVFVPGKPVLTETARGLLPRTVPHVDAAANAGRAALLVEALTRRPELLLPATEDRLHQEYRTPAMPESAALVERLRADGIPAVISGAGPTVMALTDAGTADKVSHLAGEGWAANRLDLDTRGASVLPLAP
;
A
#
# COMPACT_ATOMS: atom_id res chain seq x y z
N MET A 1 11.52 -35.39 -6.44
CA MET A 1 11.27 -34.95 -5.04
C MET A 1 9.76 -34.81 -4.85
N ALA A 2 9.20 -35.20 -3.69
CA ALA A 2 7.80 -35.01 -3.41
C ALA A 2 7.50 -33.46 -3.38
N GLY A 3 6.37 -33.05 -3.94
CA GLY A 3 5.93 -31.65 -3.89
C GLY A 3 5.68 -31.16 -2.45
N PRO A 4 5.43 -29.85 -2.25
CA PRO A 4 5.16 -29.30 -0.93
C PRO A 4 3.89 -29.92 -0.34
N ALA A 5 3.88 -30.07 0.99
CA ALA A 5 2.68 -30.44 1.72
C ALA A 5 1.95 -29.16 2.15
N PHE A 6 0.61 -29.20 2.15
CA PHE A 6 -0.24 -28.08 2.50
C PHE A 6 -1.04 -28.35 3.77
N ARG A 7 -1.37 -27.30 4.51
CA ARG A 7 -2.25 -27.38 5.67
C ARG A 7 -3.70 -27.62 5.20
N ALA A 8 -4.43 -28.48 5.90
CA ALA A 8 -5.86 -28.69 5.64
C ALA A 8 -6.72 -27.52 6.15
N ALA A 9 -6.26 -26.85 7.23
CA ALA A 9 -6.96 -25.70 7.78
C ALA A 9 -6.79 -24.47 6.87
N ALA A 10 -7.87 -23.69 6.73
CA ALA A 10 -7.80 -22.40 6.06
C ALA A 10 -6.91 -21.42 6.86
N VAL A 11 -6.34 -20.44 6.16
CA VAL A 11 -5.62 -19.33 6.77
C VAL A 11 -6.32 -18.02 6.45
N ARG A 12 -6.35 -17.10 7.42
CA ARG A 12 -6.84 -15.73 7.22
C ARG A 12 -5.66 -14.79 7.23
N VAL A 13 -5.52 -14.02 6.17
CA VAL A 13 -4.51 -12.97 6.04
C VAL A 13 -5.21 -11.62 6.05
N ARG A 14 -4.68 -10.69 6.84
CA ARG A 14 -5.07 -9.28 6.85
C ARG A 14 -3.95 -8.45 6.29
N THR A 15 -4.26 -7.53 5.38
CA THR A 15 -3.31 -6.58 4.79
C THR A 15 -3.80 -5.15 4.96
N PRO A 16 -2.94 -4.21 5.40
CA PRO A 16 -3.30 -2.81 5.53
C PRO A 16 -3.31 -2.09 4.18
N ALA A 17 -4.08 -1.01 4.10
CA ALA A 17 -3.92 0.02 3.10
C ALA A 17 -2.57 0.72 3.28
N THR A 18 -2.06 1.33 2.22
CA THR A 18 -0.78 2.03 2.25
C THR A 18 -0.83 3.35 1.50
N SER A 19 -0.08 4.34 1.99
CA SER A 19 0.22 5.56 1.27
C SER A 19 1.71 5.57 0.93
N ALA A 20 2.04 5.58 -0.35
CA ALA A 20 3.41 5.65 -0.84
C ALA A 20 3.79 7.08 -1.22
N ASN A 21 5.07 7.30 -1.46
CA ASN A 21 5.70 8.57 -1.83
C ASN A 21 5.69 9.62 -0.71
N LEU A 22 4.57 9.86 -0.05
CA LEU A 22 4.41 10.81 1.05
C LEU A 22 4.93 12.23 0.73
N GLY A 23 4.74 12.68 -0.51
CA GLY A 23 5.37 13.87 -1.07
C GLY A 23 6.76 13.55 -1.62
N PRO A 24 7.87 14.02 -1.01
CA PRO A 24 9.21 13.96 -1.62
C PRO A 24 9.87 12.57 -1.63
N GLY A 25 9.28 11.56 -0.98
CA GLY A 25 9.83 10.20 -0.87
C GLY A 25 9.47 9.29 -2.03
N PHE A 26 9.44 9.80 -3.25
CA PHE A 26 9.04 9.12 -4.47
C PHE A 26 9.72 7.76 -4.65
N ASP A 27 8.91 6.71 -4.87
CA ASP A 27 9.31 5.31 -5.03
C ASP A 27 10.16 4.72 -3.88
N ALA A 28 10.23 5.40 -2.72
CA ALA A 28 11.07 5.00 -1.60
C ALA A 28 10.34 4.95 -0.24
N LEU A 29 9.43 5.90 0.03
CA LEU A 29 8.79 6.01 1.33
C LEU A 29 7.35 5.48 1.28
N GLY A 30 6.95 4.73 2.32
CA GLY A 30 5.62 4.18 2.48
C GLY A 30 5.13 4.25 3.92
N LEU A 31 3.82 4.39 4.09
CA LEU A 31 3.14 4.44 5.38
C LEU A 31 1.95 3.48 5.37
N ALA A 32 1.87 2.59 6.35
CA ALA A 32 0.76 1.66 6.50
C ALA A 32 -0.39 2.32 7.29
N LEU A 33 -1.60 2.10 6.83
CA LEU A 33 -2.82 2.76 7.32
C LEU A 33 -3.83 1.74 7.86
N GLY A 34 -4.56 2.11 8.89
CA GLY A 34 -5.54 1.29 9.59
C GLY A 34 -6.85 1.04 8.84
N LEU A 35 -6.76 0.75 7.56
CA LEU A 35 -7.85 0.28 6.70
C LEU A 35 -7.40 -1.05 6.08
N TYR A 36 -8.22 -2.10 6.14
CA TYR A 36 -7.73 -3.46 5.89
C TYR A 36 -8.58 -4.22 4.89
N ASP A 37 -7.91 -5.02 4.04
CA ASP A 37 -8.51 -6.15 3.37
C ASP A 37 -8.24 -7.43 4.17
N ASP A 38 -9.23 -8.33 4.19
CA ASP A 38 -9.14 -9.65 4.79
C ASP A 38 -9.32 -10.71 3.69
N VAL A 39 -8.41 -11.69 3.67
CA VAL A 39 -8.47 -12.81 2.72
C VAL A 39 -8.38 -14.12 3.46
N VAL A 40 -9.31 -15.04 3.18
CA VAL A 40 -9.24 -16.42 3.66
C VAL A 40 -8.89 -17.33 2.50
N VAL A 41 -7.87 -18.16 2.68
CA VAL A 41 -7.39 -19.13 1.68
C VAL A 41 -7.42 -20.53 2.26
N ARG A 42 -8.03 -21.47 1.53
CA ARG A 42 -8.02 -22.90 1.83
C ARG A 42 -7.56 -23.68 0.60
N VAL A 43 -6.72 -24.69 0.83
CA VAL A 43 -6.39 -25.66 -0.20
C VAL A 43 -7.56 -26.63 -0.39
N ALA A 44 -7.96 -26.83 -1.63
CA ALA A 44 -9.08 -27.71 -2.03
C ALA A 44 -8.56 -28.91 -2.86
N ASP A 45 -9.40 -29.92 -3.02
CA ASP A 45 -9.05 -31.13 -3.78
C ASP A 45 -8.89 -30.86 -5.28
N SER A 46 -9.59 -29.86 -5.80
CA SER A 46 -9.52 -29.44 -7.21
C SER A 46 -10.12 -28.07 -7.45
N GLY A 47 -9.77 -27.44 -8.57
CA GLY A 47 -10.39 -26.21 -9.09
C GLY A 47 -9.96 -24.92 -8.37
N LEU A 48 -10.59 -23.83 -8.77
CA LEU A 48 -10.42 -22.51 -8.18
C LEU A 48 -11.82 -21.90 -7.92
N HIS A 49 -12.07 -21.53 -6.68
CA HIS A 49 -13.29 -20.83 -6.29
C HIS A 49 -12.90 -19.53 -5.57
N ILE A 50 -13.52 -18.41 -5.97
CA ILE A 50 -13.25 -17.09 -5.41
C ILE A 50 -14.56 -16.38 -5.12
N ASP A 51 -14.77 -16.04 -3.85
CA ASP A 51 -15.82 -15.14 -3.40
C ASP A 51 -15.24 -13.79 -3.04
N ILE A 52 -15.90 -12.71 -3.50
CA ILE A 52 -15.45 -11.34 -3.27
C ILE A 52 -16.62 -10.53 -2.70
N ALA A 53 -16.41 -9.93 -1.55
CA ALA A 53 -17.31 -8.98 -0.92
C ALA A 53 -16.63 -7.60 -0.78
N GLY A 54 -17.42 -6.52 -0.87
CA GLY A 54 -16.95 -5.14 -0.76
C GLY A 54 -16.39 -4.60 -2.07
N GLU A 55 -15.26 -3.90 -2.00
CA GLU A 55 -14.63 -3.24 -3.14
C GLU A 55 -14.28 -4.24 -4.25
N GLY A 56 -14.71 -3.92 -5.47
CA GLY A 56 -14.43 -4.74 -6.65
C GLY A 56 -15.28 -6.01 -6.78
N SER A 57 -16.29 -6.25 -5.93
CA SER A 57 -17.13 -7.46 -5.95
C SER A 57 -17.81 -7.73 -7.30
N GLU A 58 -18.13 -6.66 -8.05
CA GLU A 58 -18.78 -6.76 -9.37
C GLU A 58 -17.79 -6.71 -10.55
N THR A 59 -16.56 -6.25 -10.32
CA THR A 59 -15.62 -5.91 -11.41
C THR A 59 -14.37 -6.78 -11.45
N LEU A 60 -13.92 -7.32 -10.32
CA LEU A 60 -12.73 -8.16 -10.27
C LEU A 60 -12.99 -9.54 -10.90
N PRO A 61 -12.00 -10.10 -11.63
CA PRO A 61 -12.11 -11.44 -12.16
C PRO A 61 -12.15 -12.48 -11.05
N ARG A 62 -12.93 -13.57 -11.24
CA ARG A 62 -13.01 -14.72 -10.32
C ARG A 62 -12.30 -15.96 -10.90
N ASP A 63 -11.16 -15.74 -11.54
CA ASP A 63 -10.35 -16.75 -12.20
C ASP A 63 -8.86 -16.49 -12.01
N GLU A 64 -8.01 -17.22 -12.74
CA GLU A 64 -6.54 -17.09 -12.66
C GLU A 64 -6.00 -15.68 -13.03
N ARG A 65 -6.81 -14.78 -13.58
CA ARG A 65 -6.46 -13.38 -13.85
C ARG A 65 -6.52 -12.49 -12.60
N HIS A 66 -7.16 -12.95 -11.54
CA HIS A 66 -7.24 -12.21 -10.28
C HIS A 66 -5.83 -11.97 -9.71
N LEU A 67 -5.48 -10.73 -9.38
CA LEU A 67 -4.13 -10.37 -8.96
C LEU A 67 -3.64 -11.17 -7.74
N LEU A 68 -4.49 -11.33 -6.74
CA LEU A 68 -4.20 -12.15 -5.55
C LEU A 68 -3.91 -13.61 -5.96
N VAL A 69 -4.67 -14.20 -6.89
CA VAL A 69 -4.45 -15.57 -7.36
C VAL A 69 -3.11 -15.67 -8.10
N ARG A 70 -2.81 -14.74 -8.98
CA ARG A 70 -1.51 -14.68 -9.66
C ARG A 70 -0.35 -14.65 -8.65
N SER A 71 -0.48 -13.82 -7.61
CA SER A 71 0.53 -13.70 -6.55
C SER A 71 0.65 -14.99 -5.73
N LEU A 72 -0.48 -15.63 -5.39
CA LEU A 72 -0.51 -16.97 -4.79
C LEU A 72 0.24 -17.99 -5.65
N ARG A 73 -0.07 -18.07 -6.95
CA ARG A 73 0.55 -19.00 -7.89
C ARG A 73 2.05 -18.80 -8.00
N THR A 74 2.50 -17.55 -8.16
CA THR A 74 3.93 -17.24 -8.22
C THR A 74 4.65 -17.65 -6.92
N ALA A 75 4.05 -17.40 -5.76
CA ALA A 75 4.61 -17.80 -4.48
C ALA A 75 4.66 -19.34 -4.32
N PHE A 76 3.62 -20.07 -4.74
CA PHE A 76 3.60 -21.53 -4.70
C PHE A 76 4.68 -22.14 -5.58
N ASP A 77 4.99 -21.56 -6.75
CA ASP A 77 6.09 -22.05 -7.61
C ASP A 77 7.44 -21.96 -6.88
N LEU A 78 7.69 -20.84 -6.18
CA LEU A 78 8.89 -20.68 -5.34
C LEU A 78 8.90 -21.63 -4.13
N LEU A 79 7.72 -21.97 -3.59
CA LEU A 79 7.56 -22.91 -2.48
C LEU A 79 7.70 -24.38 -2.91
N GLY A 80 7.83 -24.65 -4.22
CA GLY A 80 8.13 -25.95 -4.78
C GLY A 80 6.95 -26.71 -5.38
N GLY A 81 5.79 -26.07 -5.58
CA GLY A 81 4.66 -26.63 -6.33
C GLY A 81 3.29 -26.13 -5.92
N GLN A 82 2.33 -26.36 -6.81
CA GLN A 82 0.97 -25.87 -6.74
C GLN A 82 0.03 -26.82 -5.97
N PRO A 83 -0.92 -26.31 -5.17
CA PRO A 83 -2.02 -27.12 -4.69
C PRO A 83 -2.98 -27.52 -5.82
N ARG A 84 -3.72 -28.63 -5.64
CA ARG A 84 -4.67 -29.13 -6.64
C ARG A 84 -5.86 -28.19 -6.85
N GLY A 85 -6.27 -27.49 -5.81
CA GLY A 85 -7.35 -26.53 -5.85
C GLY A 85 -7.22 -25.48 -4.75
N LEU A 86 -7.96 -24.38 -4.92
CA LEU A 86 -8.01 -23.24 -3.97
C LEU A 86 -9.44 -22.77 -3.79
N GLU A 87 -9.81 -22.51 -2.56
CA GLU A 87 -10.98 -21.73 -2.18
C GLU A 87 -10.51 -20.44 -1.50
N ILE A 88 -11.00 -19.30 -2.00
CA ILE A 88 -10.57 -17.97 -1.60
C ILE A 88 -11.81 -17.13 -1.29
N VAL A 89 -11.81 -16.46 -0.17
CA VAL A 89 -12.83 -15.48 0.21
C VAL A 89 -12.13 -14.16 0.50
N CYS A 90 -12.50 -13.13 -0.26
CA CYS A 90 -11.97 -11.76 -0.10
C CYS A 90 -13.04 -10.85 0.52
N ALA A 91 -12.66 -10.12 1.57
CA ALA A 91 -13.45 -9.02 2.12
C ALA A 91 -12.65 -7.72 1.93
N ASN A 92 -12.89 -7.07 0.80
CA ASN A 92 -12.14 -5.89 0.36
C ASN A 92 -12.80 -4.62 0.89
N ARG A 93 -12.01 -3.76 1.54
CA ARG A 93 -12.42 -2.45 2.04
C ARG A 93 -11.53 -1.32 1.52
N ILE A 94 -10.36 -1.67 0.96
CA ILE A 94 -9.42 -0.70 0.40
C ILE A 94 -9.90 -0.27 -0.99
N PRO A 95 -10.23 1.02 -1.23
CA PRO A 95 -10.74 1.50 -2.51
C PRO A 95 -9.75 1.26 -3.65
N HIS A 96 -10.23 0.65 -4.75
CA HIS A 96 -9.39 0.30 -5.89
C HIS A 96 -9.08 1.50 -6.79
N GLY A 97 -7.83 1.62 -7.25
CA GLY A 97 -7.39 2.70 -8.14
C GLY A 97 -7.48 4.09 -7.51
N ARG A 98 -7.33 4.17 -6.20
CA ARG A 98 -7.44 5.41 -5.42
C ARG A 98 -6.14 5.84 -4.72
N GLY A 99 -5.02 5.16 -4.97
CA GLY A 99 -3.74 5.50 -4.34
C GLY A 99 -3.62 5.08 -2.87
N LEU A 100 -4.40 4.06 -2.45
CA LEU A 100 -4.37 3.49 -1.10
C LEU A 100 -3.76 2.07 -1.06
N GLY A 101 -3.01 1.69 -2.09
CA GLY A 101 -2.23 0.44 -2.10
C GLY A 101 -3.06 -0.84 -2.22
N SER A 102 -4.27 -0.81 -2.85
CA SER A 102 -5.10 -2.03 -2.98
C SER A 102 -4.44 -3.13 -3.82
N SER A 103 -3.62 -2.80 -4.83
CA SER A 103 -2.82 -3.79 -5.58
C SER A 103 -1.78 -4.46 -4.67
N SER A 104 -1.03 -3.66 -3.93
CA SER A 104 -0.03 -4.15 -2.99
C SER A 104 -0.66 -5.01 -1.89
N ALA A 105 -1.84 -4.62 -1.39
CA ALA A 105 -2.60 -5.41 -0.42
C ALA A 105 -2.98 -6.80 -0.99
N ALA A 106 -3.47 -6.85 -2.24
CA ALA A 106 -3.80 -8.11 -2.91
C ALA A 106 -2.56 -8.99 -3.16
N ILE A 107 -1.43 -8.39 -3.59
CA ILE A 107 -0.16 -9.09 -3.82
C ILE A 107 0.35 -9.66 -2.51
N CYS A 108 0.48 -8.84 -1.47
CA CYS A 108 0.99 -9.25 -0.16
C CYS A 108 0.09 -10.33 0.47
N ALA A 109 -1.26 -10.16 0.39
CA ALA A 109 -2.19 -11.17 0.88
C ALA A 109 -1.98 -12.51 0.19
N GLY A 110 -1.82 -12.53 -1.14
CA GLY A 110 -1.57 -13.74 -1.91
C GLY A 110 -0.27 -14.44 -1.49
N ILE A 111 0.84 -13.72 -1.44
CA ILE A 111 2.16 -14.28 -1.13
C ILE A 111 2.20 -14.78 0.33
N VAL A 112 1.69 -14.00 1.29
CA VAL A 112 1.64 -14.38 2.71
C VAL A 112 0.72 -15.59 2.92
N ALA A 113 -0.42 -15.65 2.22
CA ALA A 113 -1.32 -16.80 2.31
C ALA A 113 -0.67 -18.06 1.75
N ALA A 114 0.01 -18.00 0.60
CA ALA A 114 0.73 -19.14 0.01
C ALA A 114 1.79 -19.67 0.99
N ARG A 115 2.58 -18.79 1.58
CA ARG A 115 3.55 -19.14 2.62
C ARG A 115 2.89 -19.83 3.81
N ALA A 116 1.79 -19.27 4.29
CA ALA A 116 1.13 -19.74 5.50
C ALA A 116 0.41 -21.10 5.33
N VAL A 117 -0.18 -21.39 4.16
CA VAL A 117 -0.80 -22.70 3.90
C VAL A 117 0.21 -23.79 3.57
N THR A 118 1.45 -23.43 3.20
CA THR A 118 2.52 -24.40 2.90
C THR A 118 3.22 -24.83 4.18
N ILE A 119 3.34 -26.14 4.42
CA ILE A 119 4.07 -26.67 5.56
C ILE A 119 5.57 -26.37 5.37
N GLY A 120 6.16 -25.68 6.36
CA GLY A 120 7.56 -25.20 6.26
C GLY A 120 7.75 -24.03 5.30
N GLY A 121 6.68 -23.31 4.95
CA GLY A 121 6.71 -22.19 4.02
C GLY A 121 7.62 -21.05 4.47
N GLU A 122 7.65 -20.72 5.76
CA GLU A 122 8.51 -19.66 6.32
C GLU A 122 10.02 -19.94 6.13
N ALA A 123 10.43 -21.20 6.20
CA ALA A 123 11.82 -21.57 5.99
C ALA A 123 12.23 -21.55 4.50
N ARG A 124 11.26 -21.60 3.57
CA ARG A 124 11.48 -21.58 2.13
C ARG A 124 11.34 -20.21 1.50
N LEU A 125 10.51 -19.37 2.08
CA LEU A 125 10.21 -18.01 1.62
C LEU A 125 10.23 -17.10 2.86
N ASP A 126 11.41 -16.63 3.23
CA ASP A 126 11.60 -15.71 4.36
C ASP A 126 11.07 -14.30 4.06
N ASP A 127 11.11 -13.40 5.03
CA ASP A 127 10.55 -12.04 4.87
C ASP A 127 11.29 -11.21 3.81
N ALA A 128 12.60 -11.43 3.63
CA ALA A 128 13.35 -10.75 2.58
C ALA A 128 12.93 -11.24 1.18
N ALA A 129 12.71 -12.54 1.04
CA ALA A 129 12.21 -13.15 -0.21
C ALA A 129 10.74 -12.75 -0.49
N LEU A 130 9.90 -12.58 0.57
CA LEU A 130 8.55 -12.04 0.42
C LEU A 130 8.58 -10.62 -0.16
N LEU A 131 9.41 -9.74 0.39
CA LEU A 131 9.53 -8.36 -0.09
C LEU A 131 10.05 -8.32 -1.54
N ALA A 132 11.04 -9.14 -1.86
CA ALA A 132 11.60 -9.21 -3.21
C ALA A 132 10.53 -9.67 -4.21
N LEU A 133 9.79 -10.75 -3.90
CA LEU A 133 8.72 -11.26 -4.76
C LEU A 133 7.57 -10.26 -4.92
N ALA A 134 7.12 -9.64 -3.82
CA ALA A 134 6.07 -8.63 -3.87
C ALA A 134 6.48 -7.44 -4.73
N THR A 135 7.74 -7.00 -4.62
CA THR A 135 8.29 -5.91 -5.43
C THR A 135 8.40 -6.28 -6.91
N GLU A 136 8.79 -7.51 -7.23
CA GLU A 136 8.85 -8.01 -8.61
C GLU A 136 7.45 -7.97 -9.27
N ILE A 137 6.41 -8.36 -8.55
CA ILE A 137 5.03 -8.38 -9.06
C ILE A 137 4.46 -6.97 -9.18
N GLU A 138 4.69 -6.09 -8.20
CA GLU A 138 4.16 -4.70 -8.17
C GLU A 138 4.96 -3.75 -9.05
N GLY A 139 6.26 -3.98 -9.21
CA GLY A 139 7.18 -3.13 -9.97
C GLY A 139 7.89 -2.04 -9.16
N HIS A 140 7.52 -1.82 -7.92
CA HIS A 140 8.16 -0.86 -7.01
C HIS A 140 7.95 -1.26 -5.53
N PRO A 141 8.92 -0.94 -4.63
CA PRO A 141 8.92 -1.49 -3.27
C PRO A 141 8.07 -0.70 -2.25
N ASP A 142 7.78 0.57 -2.47
CA ASP A 142 7.26 1.51 -1.48
C ASP A 142 5.94 1.07 -0.82
N ASN A 143 4.93 0.68 -1.62
CA ASN A 143 3.65 0.20 -1.10
C ASN A 143 3.76 -1.21 -0.51
N VAL A 144 4.45 -2.13 -1.19
CA VAL A 144 4.55 -3.52 -0.71
C VAL A 144 5.38 -3.62 0.57
N ALA A 145 6.42 -2.78 0.73
CA ALA A 145 7.19 -2.71 1.97
C ALA A 145 6.32 -2.25 3.15
N ALA A 146 5.57 -1.15 2.97
CA ALA A 146 4.65 -0.67 4.00
C ALA A 146 3.54 -1.69 4.29
N CYS A 147 2.99 -2.35 3.27
CA CYS A 147 1.98 -3.38 3.43
C CYS A 147 2.49 -4.60 4.21
N LEU A 148 3.71 -5.07 3.92
CA LEU A 148 4.29 -6.24 4.59
C LEU A 148 4.77 -5.94 6.02
N LEU A 149 5.41 -4.79 6.24
CA LEU A 149 6.14 -4.50 7.48
C LEU A 149 5.31 -3.66 8.48
N GLY A 150 4.31 -2.93 8.00
CA GLY A 150 3.62 -1.93 8.80
C GLY A 150 4.46 -0.69 9.11
N GLY A 151 3.89 0.26 9.81
CA GLY A 151 4.57 1.49 10.22
C GLY A 151 4.95 2.40 9.06
N PHE A 152 6.01 3.14 9.25
CA PHE A 152 6.68 3.94 8.24
C PHE A 152 7.84 3.16 7.65
N THR A 153 7.94 3.06 6.34
CA THR A 153 9.00 2.29 5.66
C THR A 153 9.83 3.15 4.73
N LEU A 154 11.13 2.90 4.73
CA LEU A 154 12.07 3.34 3.71
C LEU A 154 12.54 2.11 2.94
N SER A 155 12.31 2.10 1.64
CA SER A 155 12.68 1.01 0.75
C SER A 155 13.61 1.49 -0.37
N TRP A 156 14.45 0.58 -0.86
CA TRP A 156 15.39 0.84 -1.96
C TRP A 156 15.72 -0.44 -2.72
N MET A 157 16.29 -0.27 -3.89
CA MET A 157 16.80 -1.38 -4.69
C MET A 157 18.32 -1.50 -4.50
N GLU A 158 18.79 -2.68 -4.07
CA GLU A 158 20.19 -3.00 -3.90
C GLU A 158 20.57 -4.15 -4.85
N THR A 159 21.37 -3.88 -5.84
CA THR A 159 21.76 -4.88 -6.88
C THR A 159 20.58 -5.62 -7.51
N GLY A 160 19.46 -4.90 -7.74
CA GLY A 160 18.23 -5.45 -8.32
C GLY A 160 17.30 -6.16 -7.34
N VAL A 161 17.64 -6.20 -6.04
CA VAL A 161 16.82 -6.80 -4.99
C VAL A 161 16.24 -5.70 -4.10
N ALA A 162 14.94 -5.75 -3.82
CA ALA A 162 14.30 -4.81 -2.92
C ALA A 162 14.76 -5.02 -1.47
N ARG A 163 15.04 -3.90 -0.80
CA ARG A 163 15.34 -3.82 0.62
C ARG A 163 14.42 -2.80 1.27
N ALA A 164 14.12 -3.01 2.52
CA ALA A 164 13.35 -2.03 3.30
C ALA A 164 13.75 -2.07 4.77
N ILE A 165 13.60 -0.93 5.43
CA ILE A 165 13.60 -0.81 6.88
C ILE A 165 12.26 -0.25 7.33
N ARG A 166 11.78 -0.71 8.47
CA ARG A 166 10.60 -0.20 9.15
C ARG A 166 11.02 0.73 10.29
N MET A 167 10.31 1.82 10.42
CA MET A 167 10.44 2.77 11.53
C MET A 167 9.07 2.97 12.17
N ASP A 168 9.05 3.29 13.46
CA ASP A 168 7.81 3.68 14.12
C ASP A 168 7.53 5.15 13.82
N PRO A 169 6.38 5.49 13.23
CA PRO A 169 5.95 6.87 13.12
C PRO A 169 5.60 7.43 14.50
N ASP A 170 5.67 8.74 14.65
CA ASP A 170 5.28 9.41 15.89
C ASP A 170 3.78 9.17 16.18
N ASP A 171 3.45 8.77 17.40
CA ASP A 171 2.10 8.40 17.82
C ASP A 171 1.09 9.56 17.78
N SER A 172 1.56 10.80 17.72
CA SER A 172 0.69 11.98 17.59
C SER A 172 0.12 12.16 16.18
N ILE A 173 0.69 11.48 15.17
CA ILE A 173 0.29 11.63 13.78
C ILE A 173 -1.01 10.86 13.52
N VAL A 174 -2.00 11.59 13.04
CA VAL A 174 -3.31 11.05 12.65
C VAL A 174 -3.57 11.34 11.17
N PRO A 175 -3.48 10.34 10.29
CA PRO A 175 -3.81 10.52 8.88
C PRO A 175 -5.31 10.77 8.66
N VAL A 176 -5.63 11.74 7.81
CA VAL A 176 -6.97 11.93 7.25
C VAL A 176 -6.88 11.74 5.75
N VAL A 177 -7.57 10.75 5.21
CA VAL A 177 -7.59 10.48 3.78
C VAL A 177 -8.87 10.98 3.15
N PHE A 178 -8.74 11.67 2.02
CA PHE A 178 -9.84 12.17 1.20
C PHE A 178 -9.86 11.36 -0.09
N VAL A 179 -10.86 10.49 -0.21
CA VAL A 179 -10.99 9.55 -1.32
C VAL A 179 -12.04 10.09 -2.30
N PRO A 180 -11.66 10.46 -3.54
CA PRO A 180 -12.65 10.93 -4.52
C PRO A 180 -13.41 9.76 -5.16
N GLY A 181 -14.58 10.07 -5.70
CA GLY A 181 -15.44 9.05 -6.36
C GLY A 181 -14.83 8.42 -7.61
N LYS A 182 -13.95 9.13 -8.33
CA LYS A 182 -13.36 8.64 -9.59
C LYS A 182 -11.95 8.06 -9.36
N PRO A 183 -11.62 6.90 -9.95
CA PRO A 183 -10.27 6.35 -9.90
C PRO A 183 -9.34 7.06 -10.89
N VAL A 184 -8.02 6.95 -10.62
CA VAL A 184 -6.96 7.26 -11.59
C VAL A 184 -6.05 6.04 -11.68
N LEU A 185 -5.77 5.59 -12.90
CA LEU A 185 -4.86 4.46 -13.11
C LEU A 185 -3.43 4.91 -12.82
N THR A 186 -2.69 4.08 -12.08
CA THR A 186 -1.28 4.33 -11.73
C THR A 186 -0.42 4.54 -12.99
N GLU A 187 -0.66 3.75 -14.04
CA GLU A 187 0.04 3.87 -15.32
C GLU A 187 -0.18 5.24 -15.96
N THR A 188 -1.42 5.76 -15.96
CA THR A 188 -1.74 7.10 -16.46
C THR A 188 -0.99 8.18 -15.68
N ALA A 189 -1.00 8.10 -14.34
CA ALA A 189 -0.29 9.06 -13.50
C ALA A 189 1.24 8.99 -13.67
N ARG A 190 1.81 7.80 -13.86
CA ARG A 190 3.25 7.62 -14.15
C ARG A 190 3.63 8.12 -15.54
N GLY A 191 2.75 7.97 -16.54
CA GLY A 191 2.97 8.46 -17.90
C GLY A 191 3.10 9.97 -18.04
N LEU A 192 2.66 10.75 -17.04
CA LEU A 192 2.79 12.21 -16.99
C LEU A 192 4.14 12.69 -16.44
N LEU A 193 4.95 11.80 -15.87
CA LEU A 193 6.23 12.19 -15.29
C LEU A 193 7.26 12.54 -16.36
N PRO A 194 8.01 13.62 -16.20
CA PRO A 194 9.08 13.99 -17.13
C PRO A 194 10.24 13.00 -17.03
N ARG A 195 10.99 12.85 -18.11
CA ARG A 195 12.21 12.01 -18.13
C ARG A 195 13.36 12.62 -17.33
N THR A 196 13.34 13.92 -17.10
CA THR A 196 14.36 14.68 -16.36
C THR A 196 13.69 15.81 -15.60
N VAL A 197 14.27 16.16 -14.45
CA VAL A 197 13.85 17.32 -13.66
C VAL A 197 15.02 18.29 -13.50
N PRO A 198 14.79 19.59 -13.24
CA PRO A 198 15.86 20.54 -12.94
C PRO A 198 16.69 20.07 -11.74
N HIS A 199 18.02 20.21 -11.81
CA HIS A 199 18.92 19.79 -10.72
C HIS A 199 18.58 20.49 -9.38
N VAL A 200 18.12 21.75 -9.43
CA VAL A 200 17.71 22.50 -8.23
C VAL A 200 16.49 21.85 -7.56
N ASP A 201 15.53 21.31 -8.32
CA ASP A 201 14.35 20.61 -7.78
C ASP A 201 14.74 19.25 -7.23
N ALA A 202 15.62 18.51 -7.89
CA ALA A 202 16.17 17.26 -7.37
C ALA A 202 16.91 17.48 -6.04
N ALA A 203 17.74 18.52 -5.94
CA ALA A 203 18.47 18.86 -4.71
C ALA A 203 17.53 19.28 -3.57
N ALA A 204 16.51 20.09 -3.86
CA ALA A 204 15.49 20.48 -2.89
C ALA A 204 14.71 19.26 -2.40
N ASN A 205 14.27 18.39 -3.32
CA ASN A 205 13.51 17.19 -3.00
C ASN A 205 14.30 16.20 -2.14
N ALA A 206 15.61 16.02 -2.41
CA ALA A 206 16.47 15.17 -1.57
C ALA A 206 16.52 15.67 -0.12
N GLY A 207 16.62 16.98 0.10
CA GLY A 207 16.56 17.59 1.43
C GLY A 207 15.21 17.40 2.10
N ARG A 208 14.09 17.50 1.36
CA ARG A 208 12.73 17.26 1.88
C ARG A 208 12.49 15.79 2.23
N ALA A 209 12.95 14.86 1.42
CA ALA A 209 12.85 13.43 1.72
C ALA A 209 13.61 13.07 3.01
N ALA A 210 14.82 13.60 3.19
CA ALA A 210 15.56 13.40 4.42
C ALA A 210 14.86 14.03 5.64
N LEU A 211 14.31 15.25 5.50
CA LEU A 211 13.56 15.92 6.56
C LEU A 211 12.30 15.15 6.93
N LEU A 212 11.63 14.53 5.95
CA LEU A 212 10.40 13.78 6.15
C LEU A 212 10.61 12.56 7.05
N VAL A 213 11.75 11.89 6.97
CA VAL A 213 12.10 10.79 7.87
C VAL A 213 12.11 11.26 9.33
N GLU A 214 12.77 12.38 9.62
CA GLU A 214 12.81 12.97 10.96
C GLU A 214 11.42 13.48 11.38
N ALA A 215 10.68 14.13 10.47
CA ALA A 215 9.36 14.67 10.73
C ALA A 215 8.34 13.58 11.09
N LEU A 216 8.32 12.47 10.35
CA LEU A 216 7.40 11.37 10.61
C LEU A 216 7.72 10.57 11.87
N THR A 217 8.98 10.55 12.32
CA THR A 217 9.40 9.68 13.42
C THR A 217 9.63 10.39 14.75
N ARG A 218 9.89 11.70 14.75
CA ARG A 218 10.33 12.42 15.96
C ARG A 218 9.87 13.87 16.04
N ARG A 219 9.68 14.54 14.90
CA ARG A 219 9.47 16.00 14.85
C ARG A 219 8.25 16.34 13.99
N PRO A 220 7.00 15.94 14.38
CA PRO A 220 5.79 16.15 13.59
C PRO A 220 5.52 17.62 13.22
N GLU A 221 6.04 18.57 13.99
CA GLU A 221 5.93 20.00 13.70
C GLU A 221 6.67 20.41 12.42
N LEU A 222 7.52 19.56 11.88
CA LEU A 222 8.24 19.77 10.61
C LEU A 222 7.51 19.16 9.39
N LEU A 223 6.35 18.52 9.57
CA LEU A 223 5.65 17.81 8.49
C LEU A 223 5.27 18.75 7.33
N LEU A 224 4.84 19.98 7.60
CA LEU A 224 4.43 20.91 6.54
C LEU A 224 5.57 21.20 5.54
N PRO A 225 6.77 21.65 5.94
CA PRO A 225 7.89 21.81 5.00
C PRO A 225 8.45 20.47 4.52
N ALA A 226 8.40 19.40 5.33
CA ALA A 226 8.94 18.09 4.97
C ALA A 226 8.18 17.40 3.84
N THR A 227 6.89 17.66 3.70
CA THR A 227 6.02 17.05 2.69
C THR A 227 5.97 17.82 1.36
N GLU A 228 6.82 18.83 1.15
CA GLU A 228 6.98 19.47 -0.15
C GLU A 228 7.61 18.51 -1.15
N ASP A 229 7.00 18.42 -2.34
CA ASP A 229 7.49 17.59 -3.44
C ASP A 229 7.74 18.42 -4.70
N ARG A 230 8.79 18.09 -5.43
CA ARG A 230 9.16 18.68 -6.71
C ARG A 230 9.43 17.65 -7.81
N LEU A 231 9.11 16.36 -7.55
CA LEU A 231 9.42 15.28 -8.49
C LEU A 231 8.21 14.71 -9.19
N HIS A 232 7.01 14.71 -8.56
CA HIS A 232 5.92 13.96 -9.13
C HIS A 232 4.52 14.57 -9.01
N GLN A 233 4.13 15.22 -7.90
CA GLN A 233 2.74 15.62 -7.67
C GLN A 233 2.27 16.67 -8.67
N GLU A 234 3.07 17.72 -8.90
CA GLU A 234 2.74 18.78 -9.84
C GLU A 234 2.56 18.25 -11.27
N TYR A 235 3.45 17.37 -11.73
CA TYR A 235 3.38 16.76 -13.05
C TYR A 235 2.12 15.89 -13.24
N ARG A 236 1.57 15.33 -12.17
CA ARG A 236 0.36 14.50 -12.18
C ARG A 236 -0.93 15.30 -12.10
N THR A 237 -0.87 16.61 -11.84
CA THR A 237 -2.04 17.50 -11.73
C THR A 237 -3.03 17.35 -12.89
N PRO A 238 -2.63 17.20 -14.18
CA PRO A 238 -3.58 17.05 -15.28
C PRO A 238 -4.50 15.82 -15.16
N ALA A 239 -4.06 14.75 -14.48
CA ALA A 239 -4.87 13.54 -14.25
C ALA A 239 -5.79 13.67 -13.03
N MET A 240 -5.52 14.58 -12.10
CA MET A 240 -6.23 14.73 -10.83
C MET A 240 -6.27 16.19 -10.34
N PRO A 241 -6.83 17.13 -11.12
CA PRO A 241 -6.78 18.56 -10.80
C PRO A 241 -7.50 18.91 -9.49
N GLU A 242 -8.59 18.19 -9.16
CA GLU A 242 -9.32 18.39 -7.91
C GLU A 242 -8.47 17.99 -6.68
N SER A 243 -7.67 16.92 -6.81
CA SER A 243 -6.76 16.48 -5.75
C SER A 243 -5.61 17.47 -5.55
N ALA A 244 -5.03 17.99 -6.63
CA ALA A 244 -4.00 19.02 -6.56
C ALA A 244 -4.53 20.29 -5.88
N ALA A 245 -5.73 20.77 -6.26
CA ALA A 245 -6.36 21.93 -5.66
C ALA A 245 -6.67 21.70 -4.16
N LEU A 246 -7.05 20.48 -3.75
CA LEU A 246 -7.26 20.14 -2.34
C LEU A 246 -5.94 20.18 -1.56
N VAL A 247 -4.87 19.62 -2.09
CA VAL A 247 -3.54 19.68 -1.47
C VAL A 247 -3.10 21.14 -1.29
N GLU A 248 -3.21 21.98 -2.32
CA GLU A 248 -2.84 23.40 -2.23
C GLU A 248 -3.63 24.13 -1.14
N ARG A 249 -4.95 23.92 -1.09
CA ARG A 249 -5.83 24.54 -0.09
C ARG A 249 -5.46 24.10 1.33
N LEU A 250 -5.31 22.80 1.58
CA LEU A 250 -4.92 22.29 2.89
C LEU A 250 -3.56 22.85 3.33
N ARG A 251 -2.58 22.88 2.42
CA ARG A 251 -1.26 23.42 2.71
C ARG A 251 -1.26 24.95 2.95
N ALA A 252 -2.11 25.70 2.26
CA ALA A 252 -2.32 27.14 2.52
C ALA A 252 -2.88 27.40 3.93
N ASP A 253 -3.68 26.45 4.46
CA ASP A 253 -4.20 26.48 5.83
C ASP A 253 -3.20 25.93 6.88
N GLY A 254 -1.95 25.64 6.47
CA GLY A 254 -0.89 25.12 7.34
C GLY A 254 -0.99 23.62 7.63
N ILE A 255 -1.80 22.87 6.91
CA ILE A 255 -2.01 21.42 7.09
C ILE A 255 -1.08 20.67 6.15
N PRO A 256 -0.16 19.82 6.66
CA PRO A 256 0.66 18.93 5.82
C PRO A 256 -0.23 18.01 5.00
N ALA A 257 -0.22 18.14 3.69
CA ALA A 257 -1.03 17.33 2.79
C ALA A 257 -0.24 16.93 1.55
N VAL A 258 -0.48 15.70 1.08
CA VAL A 258 0.17 15.08 -0.07
C VAL A 258 -0.82 14.26 -0.90
N ILE A 259 -0.47 13.96 -2.13
CA ILE A 259 -1.13 12.92 -2.91
C ILE A 259 -0.64 11.56 -2.38
N SER A 260 -1.57 10.67 -2.05
CA SER A 260 -1.28 9.31 -1.61
C SER A 260 -0.92 8.42 -2.80
N GLY A 261 0.29 7.90 -2.83
CA GLY A 261 0.78 7.05 -3.91
C GLY A 261 0.74 7.71 -5.29
N ALA A 262 0.06 7.07 -6.23
CA ALA A 262 -0.20 7.66 -7.56
C ALA A 262 -1.45 8.53 -7.60
N GLY A 263 -2.14 8.68 -6.49
CA GLY A 263 -3.42 9.39 -6.37
C GLY A 263 -4.62 8.53 -6.80
N PRO A 264 -5.80 9.14 -6.87
CA PRO A 264 -6.12 10.55 -6.63
C PRO A 264 -6.44 10.91 -5.17
N THR A 265 -6.31 9.97 -4.22
CA THR A 265 -6.52 10.26 -2.79
C THR A 265 -5.54 11.32 -2.30
N VAL A 266 -6.04 12.28 -1.54
CA VAL A 266 -5.24 13.23 -0.78
C VAL A 266 -5.14 12.73 0.66
N MET A 267 -3.96 12.76 1.25
CA MET A 267 -3.73 12.45 2.65
C MET A 267 -3.20 13.68 3.37
N ALA A 268 -3.89 14.08 4.43
CA ALA A 268 -3.41 15.06 5.38
C ALA A 268 -2.80 14.34 6.60
N LEU A 269 -1.65 14.81 7.05
CA LEU A 269 -0.98 14.32 8.26
C LEU A 269 -1.27 15.32 9.38
N THR A 270 -2.15 14.93 10.29
CA THR A 270 -2.69 15.81 11.34
C THR A 270 -2.37 15.25 12.72
N ASP A 271 -2.87 15.90 13.75
CA ASP A 271 -2.96 15.39 15.11
C ASP A 271 -4.41 15.11 15.50
N ALA A 272 -4.62 14.47 16.67
CA ALA A 272 -5.94 14.09 17.15
C ALA A 272 -6.90 15.28 17.36
N GLY A 273 -6.39 16.46 17.68
CA GLY A 273 -7.20 17.68 17.89
C GLY A 273 -7.63 18.35 16.59
N THR A 274 -6.91 18.10 15.51
CA THR A 274 -7.10 18.74 14.20
C THR A 274 -7.83 17.83 13.21
N ALA A 275 -7.68 16.50 13.33
CA ALA A 275 -8.18 15.51 12.37
C ALA A 275 -9.67 15.65 12.04
N ASP A 276 -10.53 15.82 13.06
CA ASP A 276 -11.98 15.92 12.85
C ASP A 276 -12.36 17.21 12.11
N LYS A 277 -11.67 18.32 12.39
CA LYS A 277 -11.88 19.60 11.69
C LYS A 277 -11.46 19.52 10.22
N VAL A 278 -10.32 18.88 9.98
CA VAL A 278 -9.76 18.71 8.64
C VAL A 278 -10.65 17.83 7.76
N SER A 279 -11.31 16.83 8.32
CA SER A 279 -12.21 15.92 7.59
C SER A 279 -13.34 16.66 6.85
N HIS A 280 -13.74 17.84 7.29
CA HIS A 280 -14.81 18.63 6.66
C HIS A 280 -14.32 19.57 5.53
N LEU A 281 -13.00 19.67 5.31
CA LEU A 281 -12.44 20.67 4.38
C LEU A 281 -12.51 20.24 2.90
N ALA A 282 -12.70 18.98 2.58
CA ALA A 282 -12.70 18.51 1.19
C ALA A 282 -13.95 18.93 0.39
N GLY A 283 -15.10 19.09 1.05
CA GLY A 283 -16.36 19.42 0.40
C GLY A 283 -17.06 18.20 -0.23
N GLU A 284 -18.02 18.48 -1.11
CA GLU A 284 -18.79 17.42 -1.79
C GLU A 284 -17.92 16.59 -2.75
N GLY A 285 -18.26 15.32 -2.93
CA GLY A 285 -17.57 14.40 -3.84
C GLY A 285 -16.37 13.66 -3.23
N TRP A 286 -16.04 13.92 -1.97
CA TRP A 286 -14.98 13.25 -1.23
C TRP A 286 -15.51 12.43 -0.06
N ALA A 287 -15.02 11.19 0.08
CA ALA A 287 -15.17 10.43 1.31
C ALA A 287 -13.95 10.73 2.21
N ALA A 288 -14.16 11.46 3.28
CA ALA A 288 -13.11 11.80 4.24
C ALA A 288 -13.12 10.76 5.39
N ASN A 289 -11.97 10.15 5.63
CA ASN A 289 -11.82 9.15 6.68
C ASN A 289 -10.57 9.46 7.52
N ARG A 290 -10.77 9.57 8.82
CA ARG A 290 -9.69 9.50 9.79
C ARG A 290 -9.23 8.05 9.92
N LEU A 291 -7.95 7.79 9.82
CA LEU A 291 -7.38 6.46 9.95
C LEU A 291 -6.35 6.44 11.08
N ASP A 292 -6.17 5.25 11.65
CA ASP A 292 -5.02 4.97 12.50
C ASP A 292 -3.82 4.60 11.63
N LEU A 293 -2.62 4.58 12.22
CA LEU A 293 -1.43 4.00 11.61
C LEU A 293 -1.40 2.50 11.91
N ASP A 294 -1.22 1.67 10.88
CA ASP A 294 -0.97 0.25 11.10
C ASP A 294 0.50 0.01 11.46
N THR A 295 0.74 -0.65 12.58
CA THR A 295 2.10 -0.93 13.07
C THR A 295 2.54 -2.37 12.84
N ARG A 296 1.68 -3.24 12.30
CA ARG A 296 1.93 -4.69 12.19
C ARG A 296 2.19 -5.17 10.77
N GLY A 297 1.61 -4.52 9.77
CA GLY A 297 1.66 -4.98 8.39
C GLY A 297 0.82 -6.23 8.13
N ALA A 298 1.14 -6.90 7.02
CA ALA A 298 0.47 -8.12 6.62
C ALA A 298 0.62 -9.21 7.68
N SER A 299 -0.49 -9.76 8.15
CA SER A 299 -0.51 -10.70 9.27
C SER A 299 -1.46 -11.86 9.03
N VAL A 300 -1.04 -13.06 9.49
CA VAL A 300 -1.90 -14.25 9.55
C VAL A 300 -2.68 -14.20 10.85
N LEU A 301 -3.99 -14.16 10.75
CA LEU A 301 -4.89 -14.06 11.90
C LEU A 301 -5.55 -15.42 12.22
N PRO A 302 -5.93 -15.66 13.48
CA PRO A 302 -6.79 -16.78 13.83
C PRO A 302 -8.10 -16.71 13.03
N LEU A 303 -8.60 -17.85 12.59
CA LEU A 303 -9.98 -17.94 12.12
C LEU A 303 -10.87 -17.77 13.35
N ALA A 304 -11.90 -16.93 13.22
CA ALA A 304 -12.93 -16.87 14.26
C ALA A 304 -13.56 -18.27 14.42
N PRO A 305 -13.87 -18.70 15.66
CA PRO A 305 -14.51 -19.96 15.90
C PRO A 305 -15.92 -20.07 15.29
#